data_7f1a3e10a361f69fcd4abc8f0fd0eb11
#
_entry.id   7f1a3e10a361f69fcd4abc8f0fd0eb11
#
_cell.length_a   1.000
_cell.length_b   1.000
_cell.length_c   1.000
_cell.angle_alpha   90.00
_cell.angle_beta   90.00
_cell.angle_gamma   90.00
#
_symmetry.space_group_name_H-M   'P 1'
#
loop_
_entity.id
_entity.type
_entity.pdbx_description
1 polymer ?
#
loop_
_entity_poly.entity_id
_entity_poly.type
_entity_poly.pdbx_seq_one_letter_code
_entity_poly.pdbx_strand_id
1 'polypeptide(L)'
;MAKRKRKKKQDSRAAKVIVIIVLVVIIALIAAGAYLYVFRRDVFDVILSRIERAFGSDTDKEKVIVNGELSIHFLEPGNANAGDCVYIKAGETDILVDAGSKKSSVSTIKKYLDDYVKDDVLEYVIATHADTDHIAGFAAANGIFSLYECETIIDFARTDKTTDTYNEYVLNRTAVENAGAKHYTALDCVKEVNGAKKTYDITEEISITFLYQEFYEKDSADENNYSVCFMLKHGERNFLFTGDLEEEGEKSLVKSNSLPEVELFKAGHHGSKTSSNDVLLSVIKPKIVCVCCCAGSVEYTQNLENTFPTQAFIDRVAKYTDKVYVTTVMPRLEKNDKDRYVNTEYKLLNGNIAVVSDKEGVTVKCSENDTLLKDTEWFKNNRICPSEWKTAA
;
A
#
# COMPACT_ATOMS: atom_id res chain seq x y z
N MET A 1 -63.21 -17.06 -31.82
CA MET A 1 -62.51 -15.76 -31.60
C MET A 1 -62.38 -15.32 -30.10
N ALA A 2 -63.35 -15.59 -29.25
CA ALA A 2 -63.33 -15.14 -27.83
C ALA A 2 -62.20 -15.75 -26.95
N LYS A 3 -61.87 -17.04 -27.09
CA LYS A 3 -60.78 -17.71 -26.33
C LYS A 3 -59.39 -17.10 -26.62
N ARG A 4 -59.10 -16.67 -27.85
CA ARG A 4 -57.82 -16.07 -28.26
C ARG A 4 -57.63 -14.66 -27.69
N LYS A 5 -58.70 -13.85 -27.53
CA LYS A 5 -58.70 -12.53 -26.92
C LYS A 5 -58.51 -12.60 -25.38
N ARG A 6 -59.08 -13.63 -24.70
CA ARG A 6 -58.87 -13.82 -23.24
C ARG A 6 -57.41 -14.21 -22.92
N LYS A 7 -56.80 -15.12 -23.69
CA LYS A 7 -55.41 -15.53 -23.49
C LYS A 7 -54.45 -14.35 -23.65
N LYS A 8 -54.58 -13.53 -24.71
CA LYS A 8 -53.77 -12.34 -24.95
C LYS A 8 -53.89 -11.27 -23.84
N LYS A 9 -55.08 -11.15 -23.20
CA LYS A 9 -55.32 -10.23 -22.08
C LYS A 9 -54.72 -10.73 -20.75
N GLN A 10 -54.63 -12.05 -20.58
CA GLN A 10 -54.07 -12.71 -19.42
C GLN A 10 -52.53 -12.67 -19.48
N ASP A 11 -51.92 -12.89 -20.66
CA ASP A 11 -50.49 -12.77 -20.91
C ASP A 11 -49.99 -11.33 -20.72
N SER A 12 -50.80 -10.34 -21.15
CA SER A 12 -50.52 -8.91 -20.94
C SER A 12 -50.56 -8.47 -19.44
N ARG A 13 -51.46 -9.10 -18.63
CA ARG A 13 -51.53 -8.84 -17.19
C ARG A 13 -50.34 -9.49 -16.44
N ALA A 14 -49.98 -10.71 -16.81
CA ALA A 14 -48.82 -11.40 -16.25
C ALA A 14 -47.52 -10.63 -16.55
N ALA A 15 -47.34 -10.16 -17.78
CA ALA A 15 -46.18 -9.34 -18.16
C ALA A 15 -46.10 -8.03 -17.35
N LYS A 16 -47.24 -7.34 -17.13
CA LYS A 16 -47.26 -6.12 -16.28
C LYS A 16 -46.92 -6.41 -14.83
N VAL A 17 -47.40 -7.53 -14.28
CA VAL A 17 -47.07 -7.93 -12.89
C VAL A 17 -45.57 -8.23 -12.79
N ILE A 18 -44.99 -8.93 -13.73
CA ILE A 18 -43.54 -9.20 -13.77
C ILE A 18 -42.75 -7.90 -13.82
N VAL A 19 -43.13 -6.95 -14.69
CA VAL A 19 -42.46 -5.63 -14.76
C VAL A 19 -42.54 -4.86 -13.44
N ILE A 20 -43.70 -4.89 -12.77
CA ILE A 20 -43.85 -4.24 -11.47
C ILE A 20 -42.96 -4.89 -10.40
N ILE A 21 -42.92 -6.23 -10.37
CA ILE A 21 -42.04 -6.95 -9.43
C ILE A 21 -40.57 -6.59 -9.67
N VAL A 22 -40.13 -6.59 -10.94
CA VAL A 22 -38.75 -6.22 -11.28
C VAL A 22 -38.42 -4.78 -10.84
N LEU A 23 -39.33 -3.83 -11.06
CA LEU A 23 -39.17 -2.45 -10.64
C LEU A 23 -39.07 -2.32 -9.10
N VAL A 24 -39.90 -3.06 -8.36
CA VAL A 24 -39.84 -3.06 -6.88
C VAL A 24 -38.52 -3.63 -6.39
N VAL A 25 -38.02 -4.71 -7.00
CA VAL A 25 -36.72 -5.28 -6.66
C VAL A 25 -35.58 -4.31 -6.95
N ILE A 26 -35.61 -3.63 -8.09
CA ILE A 26 -34.59 -2.61 -8.44
C ILE A 26 -34.60 -1.46 -7.41
N ILE A 27 -35.78 -0.95 -7.05
CA ILE A 27 -35.89 0.12 -6.05
C ILE A 27 -35.37 -0.34 -4.69
N ALA A 28 -35.67 -1.57 -4.28
CA ALA A 28 -35.16 -2.11 -3.01
C ALA A 28 -33.63 -2.26 -3.03
N LEU A 29 -33.05 -2.69 -4.14
CA LEU A 29 -31.58 -2.78 -4.31
C LEU A 29 -30.90 -1.41 -4.27
N ILE A 30 -31.50 -0.42 -4.92
CA ILE A 30 -30.99 0.97 -4.89
C ILE A 30 -31.05 1.52 -3.45
N ALA A 31 -32.16 1.30 -2.74
CA ALA A 31 -32.30 1.76 -1.35
C ALA A 31 -31.30 1.05 -0.42
N ALA A 32 -31.10 -0.25 -0.57
CA ALA A 32 -30.11 -1.01 0.18
C ALA A 32 -28.67 -0.53 -0.13
N GLY A 33 -28.36 -0.30 -1.41
CA GLY A 33 -27.07 0.26 -1.84
C GLY A 33 -26.80 1.64 -1.24
N ALA A 34 -27.82 2.54 -1.27
CA ALA A 34 -27.72 3.86 -0.67
C ALA A 34 -27.53 3.79 0.87
N TYR A 35 -28.23 2.89 1.54
CA TYR A 35 -28.06 2.67 2.98
C TYR A 35 -26.64 2.21 3.31
N LEU A 36 -26.13 1.20 2.60
CA LEU A 36 -24.78 0.69 2.79
C LEU A 36 -23.73 1.78 2.50
N TYR A 37 -23.90 2.53 1.42
CA TYR A 37 -22.98 3.62 1.05
C TYR A 37 -22.88 4.71 2.14
N VAL A 38 -24.00 5.05 2.79
CA VAL A 38 -24.04 6.13 3.79
C VAL A 38 -23.65 5.66 5.19
N PHE A 39 -24.10 4.47 5.60
CA PHE A 39 -23.99 4.01 6.99
C PHE A 39 -23.02 2.83 7.20
N ARG A 40 -22.69 2.08 6.14
CA ARG A 40 -21.82 0.90 6.16
C ARG A 40 -20.97 0.86 4.90
N ARG A 41 -20.18 1.92 4.73
CA ARG A 41 -19.29 2.10 3.57
C ARG A 41 -18.33 0.93 3.39
N ASP A 42 -17.81 0.41 4.49
CA ASP A 42 -16.98 -0.78 4.57
C ASP A 42 -17.61 -2.00 3.88
N VAL A 43 -18.90 -2.27 4.16
CA VAL A 43 -19.66 -3.37 3.54
C VAL A 43 -20.00 -3.06 2.08
N PHE A 44 -20.34 -1.80 1.79
CA PHE A 44 -20.67 -1.37 0.42
C PHE A 44 -19.49 -1.61 -0.53
N ASP A 45 -18.28 -1.18 -0.15
CA ASP A 45 -17.09 -1.29 -0.99
C ASP A 45 -16.70 -2.77 -1.22
N VAL A 46 -16.86 -3.64 -0.23
CA VAL A 46 -16.66 -5.09 -0.38
C VAL A 46 -17.70 -5.72 -1.34
N ILE A 47 -18.97 -5.32 -1.23
CA ILE A 47 -20.02 -5.83 -2.14
C ILE A 47 -19.78 -5.31 -3.56
N LEU A 48 -19.43 -4.02 -3.71
CA LEU A 48 -19.15 -3.41 -5.00
C LEU A 48 -17.98 -4.13 -5.70
N SER A 49 -16.89 -4.38 -4.99
CA SER A 49 -15.73 -5.12 -5.53
C SER A 49 -16.08 -6.54 -5.99
N ARG A 50 -17.01 -7.21 -5.30
CA ARG A 50 -17.52 -8.54 -5.72
C ARG A 50 -18.39 -8.46 -6.96
N ILE A 51 -19.23 -7.43 -7.07
CA ILE A 51 -20.08 -7.18 -8.25
C ILE A 51 -19.20 -6.84 -9.45
N GLU A 52 -18.22 -5.95 -9.30
CA GLU A 52 -17.28 -5.60 -10.35
C GLU A 52 -16.49 -6.83 -10.84
N ARG A 53 -16.09 -7.73 -9.93
CA ARG A 53 -15.44 -8.99 -10.26
C ARG A 53 -16.35 -9.95 -11.04
N ALA A 54 -17.64 -9.99 -10.70
CA ALA A 54 -18.62 -10.88 -11.34
C ALA A 54 -19.13 -10.37 -12.70
N PHE A 55 -19.15 -9.06 -12.90
CA PHE A 55 -19.77 -8.41 -14.06
C PHE A 55 -18.89 -7.39 -14.76
N GLY A 56 -17.68 -7.07 -14.18
CA GLY A 56 -16.73 -6.16 -14.80
C GLY A 56 -16.26 -6.71 -16.14
N SER A 57 -16.46 -5.96 -17.20
CA SER A 57 -15.73 -6.21 -18.43
C SER A 57 -14.24 -6.02 -18.10
N ASP A 58 -13.46 -7.07 -18.25
CA ASP A 58 -12.01 -7.01 -18.35
C ASP A 58 -11.68 -5.95 -19.43
N THR A 59 -11.49 -4.71 -19.01
CA THR A 59 -10.65 -3.82 -19.79
C THR A 59 -9.26 -4.38 -19.52
N ASP A 60 -8.69 -5.05 -20.52
CA ASP A 60 -7.32 -5.56 -20.55
C ASP A 60 -6.32 -4.43 -20.28
N LYS A 61 -6.27 -3.95 -19.04
CA LYS A 61 -5.05 -3.35 -18.50
C LYS A 61 -4.14 -4.53 -18.23
N GLU A 62 -3.00 -4.56 -18.88
CA GLU A 62 -2.03 -5.64 -18.72
C GLU A 62 -1.83 -5.92 -17.22
N LYS A 63 -2.29 -7.08 -16.78
CA LYS A 63 -1.95 -7.56 -15.44
C LYS A 63 -0.44 -7.59 -15.38
N VAL A 64 0.14 -7.02 -14.33
CA VAL A 64 1.58 -7.16 -14.10
C VAL A 64 1.82 -8.62 -13.76
N ILE A 65 1.91 -9.47 -14.78
CA ILE A 65 2.25 -10.89 -14.62
C ILE A 65 3.73 -10.94 -14.35
N VAL A 66 4.07 -11.38 -13.15
CA VAL A 66 5.43 -11.47 -12.69
C VAL A 66 5.82 -12.94 -12.60
N ASN A 67 6.71 -13.37 -13.47
CA ASN A 67 7.36 -14.69 -13.44
C ASN A 67 8.78 -14.53 -12.88
N GLY A 68 8.90 -14.14 -11.60
CA GLY A 68 10.18 -14.00 -10.92
C GLY A 68 10.20 -14.85 -9.64
N GLU A 69 11.38 -15.23 -9.17
CA GLU A 69 11.53 -15.94 -7.89
C GLU A 69 11.15 -15.01 -6.72
N LEU A 70 11.35 -13.69 -6.87
CA LEU A 70 10.94 -12.64 -5.96
C LEU A 70 10.26 -11.51 -6.73
N SER A 71 9.09 -11.08 -6.27
CA SER A 71 8.45 -9.85 -6.73
C SER A 71 7.94 -9.02 -5.56
N ILE A 72 8.12 -7.70 -5.66
CA ILE A 72 7.76 -6.72 -4.65
C ILE A 72 6.81 -5.73 -5.30
N HIS A 73 5.58 -5.66 -4.82
CA HIS A 73 4.50 -4.90 -5.43
C HIS A 73 4.08 -3.75 -4.51
N PHE A 74 4.32 -2.53 -4.93
CA PHE A 74 3.84 -1.32 -4.27
C PHE A 74 2.45 -1.00 -4.79
N LEU A 75 1.45 -1.12 -3.92
CA LEU A 75 0.05 -1.02 -4.32
C LEU A 75 -0.45 0.43 -4.23
N GLU A 76 -1.22 0.83 -5.22
CA GLU A 76 -1.98 2.07 -5.12
C GLU A 76 -3.20 1.85 -4.19
N PRO A 77 -3.51 2.78 -3.28
CA PRO A 77 -4.48 2.54 -2.21
C PRO A 77 -5.94 2.78 -2.60
N GLY A 78 -6.23 3.11 -3.86
CA GLY A 78 -7.59 3.39 -4.34
C GLY A 78 -8.13 4.76 -3.92
N ASN A 79 -7.26 5.70 -3.57
CA ASN A 79 -7.67 7.05 -3.15
C ASN A 79 -6.52 8.07 -3.27
N ALA A 80 -6.81 9.34 -2.99
CA ALA A 80 -5.87 10.47 -3.12
C ALA A 80 -4.95 10.66 -1.90
N ASN A 81 -4.87 9.69 -0.99
CA ASN A 81 -4.06 9.80 0.21
C ASN A 81 -2.72 9.08 0.05
N ALA A 82 -1.72 9.51 0.80
CA ALA A 82 -0.54 8.71 1.02
C ALA A 82 -0.91 7.44 1.83
N GLY A 83 -0.10 6.43 1.74
CA GLY A 83 -0.26 5.20 2.52
C GLY A 83 0.44 4.03 1.89
N ASP A 84 1.00 3.20 2.73
CA ASP A 84 1.78 2.06 2.30
C ASP A 84 0.94 0.78 2.25
N CYS A 85 1.11 0.07 1.17
CA CYS A 85 0.72 -1.32 1.06
C CYS A 85 1.69 -2.00 0.09
N VAL A 86 2.52 -2.88 0.61
CA VAL A 86 3.48 -3.61 -0.22
C VAL A 86 3.22 -5.10 -0.10
N TYR A 87 2.91 -5.72 -1.21
CA TYR A 87 2.81 -7.16 -1.32
C TYR A 87 4.12 -7.74 -1.85
N ILE A 88 4.63 -8.80 -1.23
CA ILE A 88 5.84 -9.48 -1.63
C ILE A 88 5.51 -10.96 -1.88
N LYS A 89 5.76 -11.41 -3.10
CA LYS A 89 5.73 -12.84 -3.46
C LYS A 89 7.15 -13.37 -3.50
N ALA A 90 7.46 -14.32 -2.62
CA ALA A 90 8.78 -14.94 -2.49
C ALA A 90 8.64 -16.47 -2.62
N GLY A 91 8.83 -16.99 -3.82
CA GLY A 91 8.47 -18.37 -4.13
C GLY A 91 6.96 -18.59 -3.94
N GLU A 92 6.59 -19.53 -3.06
CA GLU A 92 5.16 -19.76 -2.72
C GLU A 92 4.67 -18.88 -1.57
N THR A 93 5.57 -18.18 -0.87
CA THR A 93 5.25 -17.38 0.32
C THR A 93 4.66 -16.03 -0.05
N ASP A 94 3.58 -15.66 0.60
CA ASP A 94 2.83 -14.42 0.47
C ASP A 94 3.04 -13.52 1.70
N ILE A 95 3.58 -12.32 1.48
CA ILE A 95 3.93 -11.39 2.55
C ILE A 95 3.24 -10.05 2.28
N LEU A 96 2.57 -9.51 3.29
CA LEU A 96 1.97 -8.18 3.19
C LEU A 96 2.61 -7.23 4.20
N VAL A 97 3.11 -6.10 3.71
CA VAL A 97 3.69 -5.03 4.53
C VAL A 97 2.78 -3.82 4.46
N ASP A 98 2.21 -3.44 5.59
CA ASP A 98 1.19 -2.41 5.74
C ASP A 98 -0.08 -2.65 4.90
N ALA A 99 -1.14 -1.92 5.16
CA ALA A 99 -2.43 -2.15 4.53
C ALA A 99 -3.17 -0.86 4.17
N GLY A 100 -2.42 0.14 3.69
CA GLY A 100 -2.94 1.31 3.02
C GLY A 100 -3.56 2.39 3.90
N SER A 101 -4.00 3.42 3.24
CA SER A 101 -4.28 4.75 3.77
C SER A 101 -5.64 4.88 4.48
N LYS A 102 -6.59 4.04 4.16
CA LYS A 102 -7.97 4.09 4.68
C LYS A 102 -8.57 2.69 4.76
N LYS A 103 -9.57 2.52 5.61
CA LYS A 103 -10.37 1.28 5.65
C LYS A 103 -10.98 0.91 4.29
N SER A 104 -11.32 1.90 3.46
CA SER A 104 -11.82 1.68 2.10
C SER A 104 -10.75 1.16 1.13
N SER A 105 -9.47 1.28 1.44
CA SER A 105 -8.37 0.72 0.62
C SER A 105 -8.42 -0.80 0.56
N VAL A 106 -9.05 -1.46 1.53
CA VAL A 106 -9.18 -2.92 1.59
C VAL A 106 -9.76 -3.51 0.29
N SER A 107 -10.74 -2.84 -0.31
CA SER A 107 -11.35 -3.34 -1.56
C SER A 107 -10.36 -3.35 -2.73
N THR A 108 -9.54 -2.30 -2.85
CA THR A 108 -8.50 -2.19 -3.88
C THR A 108 -7.37 -3.19 -3.61
N ILE A 109 -6.89 -3.25 -2.38
CA ILE A 109 -5.84 -4.20 -1.97
C ILE A 109 -6.28 -5.65 -2.22
N LYS A 110 -7.49 -6.01 -1.75
CA LYS A 110 -8.01 -7.36 -1.95
C LYS A 110 -8.14 -7.72 -3.42
N LYS A 111 -8.66 -6.81 -4.24
CA LYS A 111 -8.78 -7.05 -5.69
C LYS A 111 -7.42 -7.38 -6.32
N TYR A 112 -6.36 -6.73 -5.86
CA TYR A 112 -5.01 -7.02 -6.33
C TYR A 112 -4.49 -8.36 -5.80
N LEU A 113 -4.61 -8.59 -4.49
CA LEU A 113 -4.12 -9.81 -3.85
C LEU A 113 -4.81 -11.09 -4.37
N ASP A 114 -6.09 -11.03 -4.73
CA ASP A 114 -6.82 -12.16 -5.30
C ASP A 114 -6.18 -12.72 -6.59
N ASP A 115 -5.37 -11.90 -7.28
CA ASP A 115 -4.64 -12.35 -8.48
C ASP A 115 -3.38 -13.16 -8.13
N TYR A 116 -2.87 -13.07 -6.90
CA TYR A 116 -1.60 -13.67 -6.45
C TYR A 116 -1.79 -14.68 -5.32
N VAL A 117 -2.46 -14.31 -4.25
CA VAL A 117 -2.73 -15.15 -3.08
C VAL A 117 -3.87 -16.12 -3.43
N LYS A 118 -3.55 -17.40 -3.66
CA LYS A 118 -4.52 -18.38 -4.23
C LYS A 118 -5.18 -19.26 -3.19
N ASP A 119 -4.59 -19.37 -2.02
CA ASP A 119 -5.06 -20.18 -0.89
C ASP A 119 -5.66 -19.34 0.24
N ASP A 120 -5.74 -18.02 0.04
CA ASP A 120 -6.21 -17.05 1.04
C ASP A 120 -5.33 -17.00 2.31
N VAL A 121 -4.02 -17.42 2.21
CA VAL A 121 -3.06 -17.38 3.32
C VAL A 121 -2.02 -16.27 3.08
N LEU A 122 -1.69 -15.54 4.14
CA LEU A 122 -0.54 -14.66 4.22
C LEU A 122 0.41 -15.23 5.29
N GLU A 123 1.52 -15.81 4.86
CA GLU A 123 2.48 -16.41 5.80
C GLU A 123 3.11 -15.36 6.69
N TYR A 124 3.30 -14.16 6.18
CA TYR A 124 3.80 -13.03 6.97
C TYR A 124 2.98 -11.76 6.74
N VAL A 125 2.62 -11.12 7.82
CA VAL A 125 2.09 -9.76 7.83
C VAL A 125 3.02 -8.88 8.63
N ILE A 126 3.48 -7.77 8.06
CA ILE A 126 4.35 -6.80 8.74
C ILE A 126 3.59 -5.48 8.82
N ALA A 127 3.40 -4.95 10.04
CA ALA A 127 2.88 -3.59 10.25
C ALA A 127 4.04 -2.72 10.72
N THR A 128 4.37 -1.65 9.98
CA THR A 128 5.58 -0.89 10.23
C THR A 128 5.47 0.02 11.45
N HIS A 129 4.37 0.77 11.58
CA HIS A 129 4.07 1.64 12.73
C HIS A 129 2.57 1.93 12.80
N ALA A 130 2.12 2.62 13.87
CA ALA A 130 0.70 2.71 14.20
C ALA A 130 -0.07 3.85 13.50
N ASP A 131 0.51 4.51 12.51
CA ASP A 131 -0.22 5.55 11.78
C ASP A 131 -1.28 4.97 10.84
N THR A 132 -2.38 5.72 10.72
CA THR A 132 -3.58 5.26 10.00
C THR A 132 -3.29 4.88 8.55
N ASP A 133 -2.39 5.57 7.90
CA ASP A 133 -2.00 5.34 6.51
C ASP A 133 -1.12 4.09 6.31
N HIS A 134 -0.85 3.35 7.38
CA HIS A 134 -0.19 2.05 7.38
C HIS A 134 -1.10 0.92 7.88
N ILE A 135 -1.92 1.18 8.91
CA ILE A 135 -2.68 0.10 9.56
C ILE A 135 -4.19 0.11 9.27
N ALA A 136 -4.73 1.08 8.50
CA ALA A 136 -6.18 1.21 8.32
C ALA A 136 -6.85 -0.03 7.73
N GLY A 137 -6.19 -0.73 6.80
CA GLY A 137 -6.73 -1.95 6.20
C GLY A 137 -6.73 -3.14 7.15
N PHE A 138 -5.79 -3.18 8.10
CA PHE A 138 -5.81 -4.18 9.19
C PHE A 138 -6.86 -3.85 10.24
N ALA A 139 -7.08 -2.56 10.52
CA ALA A 139 -8.08 -2.07 11.47
C ALA A 139 -9.52 -2.20 10.98
N ALA A 140 -9.75 -2.34 9.69
CA ALA A 140 -11.09 -2.47 9.14
C ALA A 140 -11.78 -3.76 9.63
N ALA A 141 -13.06 -3.69 10.00
CA ALA A 141 -13.82 -4.84 10.48
C ALA A 141 -13.90 -6.00 9.45
N ASN A 142 -13.97 -5.67 8.16
CA ASN A 142 -13.86 -6.61 7.05
C ASN A 142 -12.51 -6.39 6.32
N GLY A 143 -11.45 -6.17 7.08
CA GLY A 143 -10.13 -5.87 6.61
C GLY A 143 -9.29 -7.12 6.32
N ILE A 144 -8.00 -6.91 6.12
CA ILE A 144 -7.05 -7.96 5.75
C ILE A 144 -7.09 -9.12 6.74
N PHE A 145 -7.07 -8.84 8.05
CA PHE A 145 -7.12 -9.87 9.09
C PHE A 145 -8.41 -10.71 9.14
N SER A 146 -9.47 -10.29 8.47
CA SER A 146 -10.71 -11.08 8.35
C SER A 146 -10.86 -11.75 6.97
N LEU A 147 -10.05 -11.36 5.99
CA LEU A 147 -10.13 -11.82 4.61
C LEU A 147 -9.09 -12.88 4.28
N TYR A 148 -7.99 -12.93 5.03
CA TYR A 148 -6.89 -13.87 4.85
C TYR A 148 -6.56 -14.55 6.17
N GLU A 149 -6.17 -15.82 6.11
CA GLU A 149 -5.47 -16.47 7.20
C GLU A 149 -4.07 -15.89 7.31
N CYS A 150 -3.64 -15.54 8.53
CA CYS A 150 -2.30 -15.00 8.77
C CYS A 150 -1.54 -15.95 9.68
N GLU A 151 -0.35 -16.40 9.25
CA GLU A 151 0.44 -17.33 10.06
C GLU A 151 1.35 -16.62 11.07
N THR A 152 2.00 -15.55 10.64
CA THR A 152 2.94 -14.79 11.47
C THR A 152 2.76 -13.30 11.26
N ILE A 153 2.50 -12.57 12.33
CA ILE A 153 2.40 -11.11 12.35
C ILE A 153 3.64 -10.57 13.04
N ILE A 154 4.32 -9.61 12.42
CA ILE A 154 5.44 -8.90 12.99
C ILE A 154 5.14 -7.41 12.94
N ASP A 155 5.13 -6.75 14.10
CA ASP A 155 4.77 -5.35 14.16
C ASP A 155 5.74 -4.50 15.01
N PHE A 156 5.40 -3.23 15.12
CA PHE A 156 6.18 -2.24 15.86
C PHE A 156 6.25 -2.58 17.35
N ALA A 157 7.43 -2.34 17.95
CA ALA A 157 7.66 -2.65 19.37
C ALA A 157 7.03 -1.61 20.31
N ARG A 158 6.76 -0.40 19.82
CA ARG A 158 6.27 0.74 20.60
C ARG A 158 5.31 1.58 19.77
N THR A 159 4.42 2.29 20.46
CA THR A 159 3.59 3.37 19.94
C THR A 159 3.05 4.20 21.08
N ASP A 160 2.79 5.47 20.83
CA ASP A 160 2.06 6.37 21.73
C ASP A 160 0.62 6.62 21.23
N LYS A 161 0.19 5.93 20.14
CA LYS A 161 -1.15 6.11 19.58
C LYS A 161 -2.23 5.52 20.47
N THR A 162 -3.31 6.29 20.59
CA THR A 162 -4.55 5.91 21.29
C THR A 162 -5.77 6.13 20.40
N THR A 163 -5.57 6.16 19.07
CA THR A 163 -6.62 6.40 18.08
C THR A 163 -7.57 5.20 17.96
N ASP A 164 -8.78 5.44 17.50
CA ASP A 164 -9.74 4.36 17.22
C ASP A 164 -9.17 3.34 16.22
N THR A 165 -8.44 3.83 15.19
CA THR A 165 -7.78 2.95 14.21
C THR A 165 -6.76 2.02 14.86
N TYR A 166 -5.93 2.54 15.76
CA TYR A 166 -4.97 1.71 16.49
C TYR A 166 -5.67 0.69 17.40
N ASN A 167 -6.71 1.12 18.13
CA ASN A 167 -7.47 0.22 19.01
C ASN A 167 -8.15 -0.92 18.21
N GLU A 168 -8.72 -0.61 17.05
CA GLU A 168 -9.31 -1.60 16.14
C GLU A 168 -8.25 -2.53 15.54
N TYR A 169 -7.07 -2.01 15.18
CA TYR A 169 -5.92 -2.81 14.75
C TYR A 169 -5.55 -3.85 15.82
N VAL A 170 -5.37 -3.42 17.06
CA VAL A 170 -5.03 -4.31 18.18
C VAL A 170 -6.11 -5.36 18.38
N LEU A 171 -7.39 -4.96 18.34
CA LEU A 171 -8.52 -5.88 18.47
C LEU A 171 -8.49 -6.97 17.38
N ASN A 172 -8.34 -6.58 16.13
CA ASN A 172 -8.34 -7.49 15.00
C ASN A 172 -7.11 -8.40 15.00
N ARG A 173 -5.91 -7.85 15.28
CA ARG A 173 -4.67 -8.62 15.45
C ARG A 173 -4.84 -9.68 16.55
N THR A 174 -5.34 -9.29 17.73
CA THR A 174 -5.56 -10.22 18.84
C THR A 174 -6.57 -11.34 18.48
N ALA A 175 -7.57 -11.03 17.64
CA ALA A 175 -8.49 -12.06 17.16
C ALA A 175 -7.77 -13.10 16.28
N VAL A 176 -6.86 -12.67 15.43
CA VAL A 176 -6.04 -13.55 14.56
C VAL A 176 -5.03 -14.36 15.39
N GLU A 177 -4.41 -13.74 16.41
CA GLU A 177 -3.54 -14.43 17.38
C GLU A 177 -4.32 -15.56 18.12
N ASN A 178 -5.53 -15.27 18.58
CA ASN A 178 -6.39 -16.26 19.23
C ASN A 178 -6.83 -17.38 18.28
N ALA A 179 -6.84 -17.14 16.98
CA ALA A 179 -7.10 -18.14 15.94
C ALA A 179 -5.86 -19.00 15.61
N GLY A 180 -4.67 -18.65 16.12
CA GLY A 180 -3.46 -19.47 16.00
C GLY A 180 -2.27 -18.79 15.35
N ALA A 181 -2.40 -17.56 14.88
CA ALA A 181 -1.28 -16.80 14.33
C ALA A 181 -0.21 -16.53 15.39
N LYS A 182 1.04 -16.55 14.97
CA LYS A 182 2.16 -16.07 15.82
C LYS A 182 2.23 -14.55 15.73
N HIS A 183 2.50 -13.92 16.86
CA HIS A 183 2.76 -12.48 16.90
C HIS A 183 4.09 -12.20 17.57
N TYR A 184 4.88 -11.35 16.93
CA TYR A 184 6.15 -10.86 17.43
C TYR A 184 6.28 -9.37 17.17
N THR A 185 7.00 -8.66 18.01
CA THR A 185 7.45 -7.30 17.70
C THR A 185 8.79 -7.34 16.94
N ALA A 186 9.10 -6.27 16.21
CA ALA A 186 10.42 -6.12 15.60
C ALA A 186 11.55 -6.23 16.63
N LEU A 187 11.32 -5.79 17.87
CA LEU A 187 12.27 -5.94 18.96
C LEU A 187 12.46 -7.41 19.37
N ASP A 188 11.39 -8.20 19.44
CA ASP A 188 11.48 -9.64 19.68
C ASP A 188 12.32 -10.31 18.60
N CYS A 189 12.10 -9.93 17.33
CA CYS A 189 12.87 -10.46 16.21
C CYS A 189 14.36 -10.13 16.34
N VAL A 190 14.70 -8.87 16.60
CA VAL A 190 16.12 -8.46 16.69
C VAL A 190 16.83 -9.07 17.89
N LYS A 191 16.10 -9.33 18.99
CA LYS A 191 16.63 -9.97 20.21
C LYS A 191 16.54 -11.50 20.17
N GLU A 192 15.86 -12.06 19.19
CA GLU A 192 15.61 -13.51 19.06
C GLU A 192 14.98 -14.11 20.33
N VAL A 193 13.96 -13.42 20.86
CA VAL A 193 13.21 -13.84 22.06
C VAL A 193 11.80 -14.27 21.70
N ASN A 194 11.11 -14.95 22.63
CA ASN A 194 9.72 -15.40 22.46
C ASN A 194 9.48 -16.32 21.27
N GLY A 195 10.52 -16.92 20.69
CA GLY A 195 10.45 -17.74 19.49
C GLY A 195 10.57 -16.98 18.17
N ALA A 196 10.73 -15.64 18.25
CA ALA A 196 11.03 -14.82 17.09
C ALA A 196 12.46 -15.08 16.59
N LYS A 197 12.70 -14.82 15.32
CA LYS A 197 14.02 -14.88 14.69
C LYS A 197 14.40 -13.52 14.13
N LYS A 198 15.68 -13.19 14.17
CA LYS A 198 16.18 -11.99 13.50
C LYS A 198 16.10 -12.13 11.98
N THR A 199 16.36 -13.34 11.47
CA THR A 199 16.30 -13.66 10.05
C THR A 199 15.34 -14.81 9.82
N TYR A 200 14.43 -14.62 8.88
CA TYR A 200 13.51 -15.62 8.37
C TYR A 200 13.97 -16.02 6.98
N ASP A 201 14.43 -17.24 6.82
CA ASP A 201 14.74 -17.83 5.51
C ASP A 201 13.43 -18.27 4.86
N ILE A 202 13.04 -17.56 3.79
CA ILE A 202 11.79 -17.81 3.06
C ILE A 202 12.02 -18.94 2.05
N THR A 203 13.12 -18.87 1.31
CA THR A 203 13.62 -19.93 0.42
C THR A 203 15.11 -20.09 0.65
N GLU A 204 15.77 -20.96 -0.12
CA GLU A 204 17.24 -21.10 -0.05
C GLU A 204 17.98 -19.81 -0.44
N GLU A 205 17.36 -18.96 -1.28
CA GLU A 205 17.98 -17.72 -1.77
C GLU A 205 17.29 -16.44 -1.26
N ILE A 206 16.10 -16.54 -0.65
CA ILE A 206 15.34 -15.38 -0.20
C ILE A 206 15.20 -15.38 1.31
N SER A 207 15.56 -14.27 1.95
CA SER A 207 15.42 -14.09 3.40
C SER A 207 14.99 -12.68 3.77
N ILE A 208 14.36 -12.54 4.94
CA ILE A 208 14.02 -11.26 5.58
C ILE A 208 14.81 -11.15 6.87
N THR A 209 15.57 -10.07 7.03
CA THR A 209 16.32 -9.77 8.25
C THR A 209 15.81 -8.49 8.88
N PHE A 210 15.31 -8.56 10.12
CA PHE A 210 14.89 -7.39 10.88
C PHE A 210 16.12 -6.63 11.41
N LEU A 211 16.08 -5.31 11.26
CA LEU A 211 17.18 -4.41 11.55
C LEU A 211 16.90 -3.66 12.84
N TYR A 212 17.89 -3.58 13.73
CA TYR A 212 17.75 -2.83 14.97
C TYR A 212 17.82 -1.32 14.74
N GLN A 213 16.96 -0.60 15.43
CA GLN A 213 17.06 0.84 15.65
C GLN A 213 16.62 1.15 17.11
N GLU A 214 17.13 2.24 17.69
CA GLU A 214 17.01 2.47 19.14
C GLU A 214 15.61 2.78 19.64
N PHE A 215 14.71 3.27 18.76
CA PHE A 215 13.33 3.60 19.15
C PHE A 215 12.44 2.36 19.29
N TYR A 216 12.94 1.18 19.03
CA TYR A 216 12.28 -0.05 19.51
C TYR A 216 12.30 -0.15 21.05
N GLU A 217 13.23 0.53 21.72
CA GLU A 217 13.42 0.49 23.17
C GLU A 217 13.30 1.88 23.84
N LYS A 218 13.44 2.97 23.09
CA LYS A 218 13.40 4.34 23.58
C LYS A 218 12.13 5.05 23.12
N ASP A 219 11.72 6.04 23.91
CA ASP A 219 10.62 6.94 23.51
C ASP A 219 11.08 7.87 22.39
N SER A 220 10.16 8.17 21.48
CA SER A 220 10.32 9.18 20.43
C SER A 220 9.19 10.19 20.51
N ALA A 221 9.46 11.43 20.15
CA ALA A 221 8.44 12.45 19.99
C ALA A 221 7.65 12.28 18.68
N ASP A 222 8.13 11.42 17.80
CA ASP A 222 7.52 11.15 16.49
C ASP A 222 7.22 9.65 16.34
N GLU A 223 5.97 9.34 16.04
CA GLU A 223 5.49 7.96 15.84
C GLU A 223 6.25 7.25 14.73
N ASN A 224 6.62 7.97 13.68
CA ASN A 224 7.34 7.44 12.52
C ASN A 224 8.65 6.75 12.93
N ASN A 225 9.31 7.21 14.00
CA ASN A 225 10.53 6.60 14.50
C ASN A 225 10.34 5.22 15.14
N TYR A 226 9.10 4.79 15.41
CA TYR A 226 8.83 3.41 15.83
C TYR A 226 8.77 2.41 14.69
N SER A 227 8.98 2.86 13.46
CA SER A 227 8.88 2.05 12.23
C SER A 227 9.74 0.80 12.27
N VAL A 228 9.14 -0.33 11.91
CA VAL A 228 9.83 -1.60 11.67
C VAL A 228 10.71 -1.48 10.44
N CYS A 229 11.99 -1.81 10.60
CA CYS A 229 12.97 -1.80 9.53
C CYS A 229 13.43 -3.22 9.22
N PHE A 230 13.46 -3.57 7.94
CA PHE A 230 13.95 -4.88 7.52
C PHE A 230 14.63 -4.83 6.15
N MET A 231 15.54 -5.78 5.96
CA MET A 231 16.20 -6.05 4.69
C MET A 231 15.64 -7.35 4.11
N LEU A 232 15.06 -7.27 2.93
CA LEU A 232 14.75 -8.44 2.11
C LEU A 232 15.96 -8.71 1.22
N LYS A 233 16.40 -9.95 1.17
CA LYS A 233 17.54 -10.41 0.38
C LYS A 233 17.11 -11.46 -0.62
N HIS A 234 17.64 -11.40 -1.86
CA HIS A 234 17.53 -12.45 -2.87
C HIS A 234 18.90 -12.68 -3.52
N GLY A 235 19.53 -13.77 -3.17
CA GLY A 235 20.93 -14.02 -3.50
C GLY A 235 21.84 -12.91 -2.93
N GLU A 236 22.54 -12.17 -3.77
CA GLU A 236 23.37 -11.04 -3.37
C GLU A 236 22.65 -9.69 -3.44
N ARG A 237 21.38 -9.62 -3.82
CA ARG A 237 20.62 -8.41 -4.00
C ARG A 237 19.85 -8.07 -2.72
N ASN A 238 19.84 -6.79 -2.39
CA ASN A 238 19.26 -6.27 -1.16
C ASN A 238 18.14 -5.27 -1.48
N PHE A 239 17.07 -5.32 -0.70
CA PHE A 239 15.88 -4.48 -0.84
C PHE A 239 15.51 -3.96 0.55
N LEU A 240 15.56 -2.63 0.77
CA LEU A 240 15.41 -2.04 2.10
C LEU A 240 14.03 -1.41 2.28
N PHE A 241 13.45 -1.70 3.45
CA PHE A 241 12.20 -1.14 3.94
C PHE A 241 12.42 -0.53 5.32
N THR A 242 11.99 0.72 5.50
CA THR A 242 12.16 1.47 6.75
C THR A 242 10.86 2.08 7.27
N GLY A 243 9.70 1.68 6.70
CA GLY A 243 8.43 2.35 6.99
C GLY A 243 8.56 3.85 6.75
N ASP A 244 8.23 4.64 7.76
CA ASP A 244 8.28 6.10 7.73
C ASP A 244 9.39 6.66 8.64
N LEU A 245 10.40 5.84 8.95
CA LEU A 245 11.53 6.21 9.81
C LEU A 245 12.10 7.56 9.40
N GLU A 246 12.27 8.46 10.38
CA GLU A 246 12.80 9.80 10.19
C GLU A 246 14.30 9.89 10.53
N GLU A 247 14.89 11.07 10.40
CA GLU A 247 16.33 11.28 10.43
C GLU A 247 17.02 10.69 11.68
N GLU A 248 16.44 10.83 12.87
CA GLU A 248 17.03 10.29 14.11
C GLU A 248 17.01 8.76 14.11
N GLY A 249 15.91 8.15 13.63
CA GLY A 249 15.82 6.71 13.44
C GLY A 249 16.78 6.21 12.37
N GLU A 250 16.94 6.93 11.26
CA GLU A 250 17.91 6.59 10.20
C GLU A 250 19.35 6.64 10.72
N LYS A 251 19.71 7.64 11.54
CA LYS A 251 21.02 7.70 12.21
C LYS A 251 21.26 6.48 13.10
N SER A 252 20.24 6.09 13.87
CA SER A 252 20.29 4.90 14.71
C SER A 252 20.42 3.62 13.89
N LEU A 253 19.63 3.49 12.82
CA LEU A 253 19.64 2.34 11.91
C LEU A 253 21.03 2.12 11.30
N VAL A 254 21.63 3.18 10.75
CA VAL A 254 22.97 3.15 10.15
C VAL A 254 24.05 2.83 11.18
N LYS A 255 23.95 3.42 12.37
CA LYS A 255 24.91 3.17 13.46
C LYS A 255 24.89 1.73 13.97
N SER A 256 23.70 1.11 13.95
CA SER A 256 23.48 -0.18 14.61
C SER A 256 23.61 -1.39 13.69
N ASN A 257 23.62 -1.18 12.37
CA ASN A 257 23.64 -2.25 11.38
C ASN A 257 24.71 -2.00 10.31
N SER A 258 25.26 -3.08 9.77
CA SER A 258 26.10 -3.02 8.57
C SER A 258 25.19 -3.10 7.34
N LEU A 259 24.76 -1.94 6.83
CA LEU A 259 23.87 -1.89 5.68
C LEU A 259 24.66 -1.96 4.38
N PRO A 260 24.28 -2.85 3.43
CA PRO A 260 24.84 -2.91 2.09
C PRO A 260 24.22 -1.84 1.16
N GLU A 261 24.79 -1.66 -0.03
CA GLU A 261 24.12 -1.02 -1.13
C GLU A 261 22.87 -1.84 -1.54
N VAL A 262 21.82 -1.17 -2.00
CA VAL A 262 20.53 -1.83 -2.27
C VAL A 262 20.07 -1.65 -3.72
N GLU A 263 19.43 -2.67 -4.26
CA GLU A 263 18.75 -2.60 -5.55
C GLU A 263 17.51 -1.72 -5.48
N LEU A 264 16.77 -1.84 -4.37
CA LEU A 264 15.51 -1.13 -4.15
C LEU A 264 15.47 -0.54 -2.74
N PHE A 265 15.00 0.68 -2.65
CA PHE A 265 14.60 1.33 -1.41
C PHE A 265 13.13 1.78 -1.52
N LYS A 266 12.27 1.32 -0.59
CA LYS A 266 10.96 1.94 -0.38
C LYS A 266 11.21 3.29 0.26
N ALA A 267 10.85 4.37 -0.42
CA ALA A 267 11.03 5.74 0.08
C ALA A 267 10.43 5.86 1.50
N GLY A 268 11.22 6.34 2.46
CA GLY A 268 10.74 6.60 3.80
C GLY A 268 9.69 7.72 3.79
N HIS A 269 8.66 7.57 4.61
CA HIS A 269 7.60 8.55 4.86
C HIS A 269 7.08 9.19 3.56
N HIS A 270 6.71 8.35 2.60
CA HIS A 270 6.09 8.72 1.32
C HIS A 270 6.86 9.78 0.50
N GLY A 271 8.18 9.90 0.71
CA GLY A 271 9.01 10.94 0.09
C GLY A 271 8.92 12.30 0.80
N SER A 272 8.67 12.28 2.12
CA SER A 272 8.75 13.46 3.00
C SER A 272 10.16 14.05 3.05
N LYS A 273 10.23 15.32 3.42
CA LYS A 273 11.52 15.99 3.70
C LYS A 273 12.19 15.49 4.98
N THR A 274 11.46 14.82 5.86
CA THR A 274 11.94 14.35 7.17
C THR A 274 12.62 13.00 7.11
N SER A 275 12.37 12.21 6.04
CA SER A 275 12.91 10.87 5.83
C SER A 275 13.79 10.79 4.57
N SER A 276 14.45 9.66 4.38
CA SER A 276 15.37 9.42 3.25
C SER A 276 16.50 10.46 3.26
N ASN A 277 17.15 10.60 4.39
CA ASN A 277 18.21 11.57 4.60
C ASN A 277 19.57 11.08 4.12
N ASP A 278 20.50 12.00 3.91
CA ASP A 278 21.85 11.68 3.41
C ASP A 278 22.59 10.68 4.31
N VAL A 279 22.29 10.64 5.62
CA VAL A 279 22.88 9.68 6.56
C VAL A 279 22.59 8.23 6.16
N LEU A 280 21.38 7.95 5.68
CA LEU A 280 20.98 6.63 5.21
C LEU A 280 21.37 6.44 3.75
N LEU A 281 20.96 7.38 2.86
CA LEU A 281 21.14 7.25 1.42
C LEU A 281 22.59 7.10 0.98
N SER A 282 23.55 7.77 1.68
CA SER A 282 24.97 7.66 1.36
C SER A 282 25.55 6.26 1.62
N VAL A 283 24.93 5.49 2.51
CA VAL A 283 25.32 4.10 2.82
C VAL A 283 24.66 3.12 1.86
N ILE A 284 23.33 3.21 1.71
CA ILE A 284 22.57 2.21 0.94
C ILE A 284 22.58 2.44 -0.58
N LYS A 285 22.87 3.64 -1.06
CA LYS A 285 23.00 4.05 -2.47
C LYS A 285 21.99 3.34 -3.39
N PRO A 286 20.70 3.59 -3.22
CA PRO A 286 19.65 2.82 -3.88
C PRO A 286 19.72 2.98 -5.39
N LYS A 287 19.50 1.87 -6.14
CA LYS A 287 19.42 1.90 -7.61
C LYS A 287 18.01 2.20 -8.10
N ILE A 288 16.99 1.81 -7.35
CA ILE A 288 15.56 2.02 -7.62
C ILE A 288 14.91 2.55 -6.34
N VAL A 289 14.03 3.53 -6.46
CA VAL A 289 13.22 4.07 -5.36
C VAL A 289 11.75 4.05 -5.73
N CYS A 290 10.91 3.42 -4.90
CA CYS A 290 9.46 3.42 -5.05
C CYS A 290 8.82 4.24 -3.94
N VAL A 291 7.85 5.09 -4.31
CA VAL A 291 7.17 6.04 -3.43
C VAL A 291 5.67 5.74 -3.43
N CYS A 292 5.13 5.34 -2.31
CA CYS A 292 3.69 5.14 -2.11
C CYS A 292 3.04 6.45 -1.67
N CYS A 293 2.63 7.28 -2.61
CA CYS A 293 1.90 8.52 -2.32
C CYS A 293 1.04 8.95 -3.51
N CYS A 294 0.13 9.89 -3.25
CA CYS A 294 -0.51 10.66 -4.31
C CYS A 294 0.28 11.95 -4.52
N ALA A 295 1.15 11.98 -5.53
CA ALA A 295 2.05 13.10 -5.77
C ALA A 295 1.28 14.41 -5.91
N GLY A 296 1.61 15.40 -5.05
CA GLY A 296 0.93 16.69 -5.02
C GLY A 296 -0.37 16.75 -4.22
N SER A 297 -0.76 15.67 -3.53
CA SER A 297 -1.89 15.69 -2.59
C SER A 297 -1.67 16.69 -1.46
N VAL A 298 -2.73 17.41 -1.08
CA VAL A 298 -2.73 18.40 0.02
C VAL A 298 -3.25 17.80 1.33
N GLU A 299 -3.15 16.50 1.48
CA GLU A 299 -3.63 15.77 2.66
C GLU A 299 -3.03 16.31 3.96
N TYR A 300 -1.73 16.45 4.02
CA TYR A 300 -1.00 16.87 5.22
C TYR A 300 -0.63 18.34 5.24
N THR A 301 -0.75 19.07 4.11
CA THR A 301 -0.24 20.43 4.01
C THR A 301 -0.99 21.28 3.01
N GLN A 302 -1.09 22.59 3.32
CA GLN A 302 -1.56 23.60 2.37
C GLN A 302 -0.41 24.31 1.65
N ASN A 303 0.85 24.05 2.06
CA ASN A 303 2.03 24.51 1.34
C ASN A 303 2.41 23.49 0.25
N LEU A 304 2.21 23.86 -1.00
CA LEU A 304 2.41 22.97 -2.14
C LEU A 304 3.86 22.49 -2.29
N GLU A 305 4.85 23.23 -1.77
CA GLU A 305 6.25 22.82 -1.76
C GLU A 305 6.49 21.62 -0.81
N ASN A 306 5.64 21.45 0.19
CA ASN A 306 5.72 20.34 1.15
C ASN A 306 4.83 19.14 0.77
N THR A 307 4.12 19.18 -0.37
CA THR A 307 3.38 17.99 -0.84
C THR A 307 4.37 16.89 -1.26
N PHE A 308 3.98 15.62 -1.08
CA PHE A 308 4.84 14.49 -1.42
C PHE A 308 4.86 14.20 -2.92
N PRO A 309 5.97 13.62 -3.43
CA PRO A 309 7.30 13.63 -2.85
C PRO A 309 7.88 15.05 -2.85
N THR A 310 8.55 15.44 -1.75
CA THR A 310 9.08 16.80 -1.56
C THR A 310 10.34 17.06 -2.39
N GLN A 311 10.64 18.34 -2.68
CA GLN A 311 11.87 18.70 -3.38
C GLN A 311 13.12 18.24 -2.61
N ALA A 312 13.13 18.37 -1.28
CA ALA A 312 14.25 17.95 -0.45
C ALA A 312 14.54 16.43 -0.55
N PHE A 313 13.49 15.60 -0.60
CA PHE A 313 13.63 14.17 -0.86
C PHE A 313 14.24 13.93 -2.27
N ILE A 314 13.69 14.59 -3.28
CA ILE A 314 14.13 14.45 -4.67
C ILE A 314 15.62 14.82 -4.81
N ASP A 315 16.05 15.95 -4.23
CA ASP A 315 17.43 16.42 -4.29
C ASP A 315 18.43 15.45 -3.61
N ARG A 316 17.99 14.76 -2.56
CA ARG A 316 18.82 13.74 -1.87
C ARG A 316 18.92 12.45 -2.68
N VAL A 317 17.80 11.94 -3.18
CA VAL A 317 17.74 10.71 -3.96
C VAL A 317 18.47 10.87 -5.30
N ALA A 318 18.39 12.05 -5.92
CA ALA A 318 19.01 12.34 -7.22
C ALA A 318 20.52 12.09 -7.24
N LYS A 319 21.21 12.18 -6.10
CA LYS A 319 22.64 11.88 -5.98
C LYS A 319 22.99 10.42 -6.27
N TYR A 320 21.99 9.52 -6.23
CA TYR A 320 22.21 8.07 -6.33
C TYR A 320 21.48 7.43 -7.49
N THR A 321 20.25 7.88 -7.80
CA THR A 321 19.44 7.31 -8.88
C THR A 321 18.43 8.31 -9.43
N ASP A 322 18.08 8.13 -10.70
CA ASP A 322 16.94 8.78 -11.36
C ASP A 322 15.73 7.83 -11.53
N LYS A 323 15.89 6.53 -11.14
CA LYS A 323 14.84 5.52 -11.24
C LYS A 323 13.89 5.63 -10.04
N VAL A 324 13.08 6.69 -10.04
CA VAL A 324 12.06 6.94 -9.02
C VAL A 324 10.69 6.74 -9.64
N TYR A 325 9.88 5.90 -8.99
CA TYR A 325 8.52 5.56 -9.38
C TYR A 325 7.53 5.96 -8.28
N VAL A 326 6.33 6.42 -8.65
CA VAL A 326 5.31 6.91 -7.72
C VAL A 326 3.95 6.33 -8.09
N THR A 327 3.21 5.83 -7.12
CA THR A 327 1.95 5.11 -7.36
C THR A 327 0.88 5.98 -8.03
N THR A 328 0.53 7.12 -7.44
CA THR A 328 -0.59 7.96 -7.91
C THR A 328 -0.22 9.45 -7.96
N VAL A 329 -1.06 10.26 -8.57
CA VAL A 329 -0.84 11.71 -8.71
C VAL A 329 -2.13 12.51 -8.59
N MET A 330 -2.04 13.69 -8.00
CA MET A 330 -3.06 14.72 -8.01
C MET A 330 -2.83 15.65 -9.21
N PRO A 331 -3.55 15.48 -10.32
CA PRO A 331 -3.25 16.24 -11.56
C PRO A 331 -3.58 17.72 -11.41
N ARG A 332 -4.53 18.06 -10.56
CA ARG A 332 -4.89 19.44 -10.23
C ARG A 332 -5.47 19.52 -8.82
N LEU A 333 -5.38 20.72 -8.25
CA LEU A 333 -6.01 21.08 -7.00
C LEU A 333 -7.09 22.13 -7.25
N GLU A 334 -8.10 22.14 -6.42
CA GLU A 334 -9.13 23.18 -6.39
C GLU A 334 -9.06 23.89 -5.04
N LYS A 335 -9.69 25.08 -4.96
CA LYS A 335 -9.85 25.79 -3.70
C LYS A 335 -11.31 25.74 -3.28
N ASN A 336 -11.53 25.44 -2.00
CA ASN A 336 -12.86 25.48 -1.39
C ASN A 336 -13.26 26.94 -1.02
N ASP A 337 -14.48 27.12 -0.48
CA ASP A 337 -15.03 28.44 -0.07
C ASP A 337 -14.17 29.15 1.01
N LYS A 338 -13.24 28.44 1.67
CA LYS A 338 -12.31 28.99 2.67
C LYS A 338 -10.93 29.28 2.07
N ASP A 339 -10.81 29.35 0.75
CA ASP A 339 -9.55 29.57 0.00
C ASP A 339 -8.45 28.53 0.32
N ARG A 340 -8.85 27.32 0.77
CA ARG A 340 -7.93 26.21 1.03
C ARG A 340 -7.90 25.25 -0.14
N TYR A 341 -6.74 24.78 -0.50
CA TYR A 341 -6.58 23.71 -1.48
C TYR A 341 -7.25 22.43 -1.00
N VAL A 342 -7.92 21.75 -1.90
CA VAL A 342 -8.54 20.44 -1.71
C VAL A 342 -8.15 19.50 -2.83
N ASN A 343 -7.98 18.22 -2.49
CA ASN A 343 -7.77 17.17 -3.48
C ASN A 343 -9.03 17.04 -4.36
N THR A 344 -8.79 16.89 -5.65
CA THR A 344 -9.83 16.55 -6.63
C THR A 344 -9.79 15.04 -6.92
N GLU A 345 -10.08 14.62 -8.15
CA GLU A 345 -9.90 13.26 -8.60
C GLU A 345 -8.42 12.96 -8.83
N TYR A 346 -7.88 11.94 -8.15
CA TYR A 346 -6.53 11.46 -8.37
C TYR A 346 -6.45 10.62 -9.67
N LYS A 347 -5.24 10.43 -10.16
CA LYS A 347 -4.95 9.53 -11.29
C LYS A 347 -3.82 8.58 -10.90
N LEU A 348 -3.78 7.44 -11.58
CA LEU A 348 -2.60 6.59 -11.54
C LEU A 348 -1.44 7.35 -12.20
N LEU A 349 -0.25 7.29 -11.59
CA LEU A 349 0.99 7.74 -12.21
C LEU A 349 1.69 6.51 -12.79
N ASN A 350 2.34 5.71 -11.95
CA ASN A 350 2.77 4.37 -12.35
C ASN A 350 1.70 3.30 -12.02
N GLY A 351 0.73 3.60 -11.15
CA GLY A 351 -0.24 2.64 -10.65
C GLY A 351 0.38 1.68 -9.63
N ASN A 352 0.07 0.40 -9.70
CA ASN A 352 0.79 -0.63 -8.95
C ASN A 352 2.17 -0.83 -9.59
N ILE A 353 3.22 -0.82 -8.76
CA ILE A 353 4.60 -0.91 -9.21
C ILE A 353 5.16 -2.26 -8.77
N ALA A 354 5.53 -3.14 -9.68
CA ALA A 354 6.17 -4.41 -9.39
C ALA A 354 7.67 -4.36 -9.68
N VAL A 355 8.49 -4.61 -8.66
CA VAL A 355 9.93 -4.80 -8.78
C VAL A 355 10.22 -6.28 -8.71
N VAL A 356 10.74 -6.83 -9.81
CA VAL A 356 10.98 -8.25 -9.99
C VAL A 356 12.46 -8.53 -9.94
N SER A 357 12.85 -9.51 -9.13
CA SER A 357 14.21 -10.00 -9.04
C SER A 357 14.24 -11.47 -9.45
N ASP A 358 14.99 -11.76 -10.49
CA ASP A 358 15.21 -13.11 -11.02
C ASP A 358 16.71 -13.34 -11.37
N LYS A 359 17.02 -14.43 -12.05
CA LYS A 359 18.41 -14.78 -12.43
C LYS A 359 19.05 -13.75 -13.36
N GLU A 360 18.26 -13.00 -14.13
CA GLU A 360 18.75 -12.01 -15.11
C GLU A 360 19.02 -10.64 -14.47
N GLY A 361 18.35 -10.32 -13.35
CA GLY A 361 18.55 -9.04 -12.68
C GLY A 361 17.34 -8.53 -11.93
N VAL A 362 17.23 -7.21 -11.84
CA VAL A 362 16.09 -6.51 -11.24
C VAL A 362 15.43 -5.65 -12.31
N THR A 363 14.13 -5.85 -12.52
CA THR A 363 13.30 -5.10 -13.45
C THR A 363 12.12 -4.46 -12.76
N VAL A 364 11.59 -3.37 -13.32
CA VAL A 364 10.38 -2.70 -12.84
C VAL A 364 9.31 -2.79 -13.91
N LYS A 365 8.09 -3.12 -13.49
CA LYS A 365 6.88 -3.11 -14.32
C LYS A 365 5.77 -2.40 -13.57
N CYS A 366 5.09 -1.50 -14.24
CA CYS A 366 4.01 -0.73 -13.65
C CYS A 366 2.67 -1.03 -14.33
N SER A 367 1.57 -0.97 -13.59
CA SER A 367 0.25 -1.28 -14.13
C SER A 367 -0.32 -0.18 -15.05
N GLU A 368 0.18 1.05 -14.93
CA GLU A 368 -0.27 2.17 -15.78
C GLU A 368 0.77 2.51 -16.86
N ASN A 369 2.00 2.86 -16.45
CA ASN A 369 3.13 3.12 -17.34
C ASN A 369 4.44 3.11 -16.54
N ASP A 370 5.58 2.92 -17.21
CA ASP A 370 6.91 2.86 -16.60
C ASP A 370 7.65 4.21 -16.62
N THR A 371 6.92 5.33 -16.74
CA THR A 371 7.50 6.67 -16.79
C THR A 371 8.17 7.02 -15.47
N LEU A 372 9.45 7.41 -15.51
CA LEU A 372 10.16 7.86 -14.31
C LEU A 372 9.57 9.18 -13.79
N LEU A 373 9.61 9.39 -12.48
CA LEU A 373 9.07 10.60 -11.85
C LEU A 373 9.54 11.88 -12.56
N LYS A 374 10.84 12.00 -12.87
CA LYS A 374 11.45 13.17 -13.53
C LYS A 374 10.86 13.50 -14.91
N ASP A 375 10.30 12.50 -15.59
CA ASP A 375 9.78 12.64 -16.96
C ASP A 375 8.27 12.93 -16.98
N THR A 376 7.60 12.86 -15.81
CA THR A 376 6.17 13.12 -15.70
C THR A 376 5.83 14.61 -15.84
N GLU A 377 4.63 14.90 -16.34
CA GLU A 377 4.12 16.28 -16.41
C GLU A 377 3.96 16.90 -15.02
N TRP A 378 3.55 16.10 -14.01
CA TRP A 378 3.44 16.59 -12.64
C TRP A 378 4.79 17.11 -12.14
N PHE A 379 5.85 16.33 -12.28
CA PHE A 379 7.19 16.71 -11.84
C PHE A 379 7.68 17.97 -12.54
N LYS A 380 7.59 18.03 -13.86
CA LYS A 380 8.01 19.19 -14.67
C LYS A 380 7.34 20.50 -14.27
N ASN A 381 6.08 20.40 -13.81
CA ASN A 381 5.29 21.57 -13.42
C ASN A 381 5.42 21.94 -11.94
N ASN A 382 5.85 21.02 -11.06
CA ASN A 382 5.76 21.20 -9.61
C ASN A 382 7.10 21.06 -8.89
N ARG A 383 8.15 20.58 -9.56
CA ARG A 383 9.47 20.34 -8.96
C ARG A 383 10.59 20.88 -9.85
N ILE A 384 11.74 21.12 -9.23
CA ILE A 384 12.97 21.52 -9.92
C ILE A 384 13.76 20.25 -10.23
N CYS A 385 14.12 20.07 -11.49
CA CYS A 385 14.95 18.93 -11.90
C CYS A 385 16.39 19.10 -11.36
N PRO A 386 16.87 18.19 -10.49
CA PRO A 386 18.25 18.19 -10.03
C PRO A 386 19.25 18.12 -11.18
N SER A 387 20.46 18.65 -10.97
CA SER A 387 21.52 18.61 -11.99
C SER A 387 21.91 17.18 -12.38
N GLU A 388 21.87 16.28 -11.42
CA GLU A 388 22.21 14.86 -11.57
C GLU A 388 21.23 14.11 -12.50
N TRP A 389 20.01 14.59 -12.61
CA TRP A 389 18.98 14.02 -13.48
C TRP A 389 18.93 14.67 -14.88
N LYS A 390 19.65 15.77 -15.08
CA LYS A 390 19.77 16.38 -16.40
C LYS A 390 20.72 15.53 -17.23
N THR A 391 20.23 14.94 -18.30
CA THR A 391 21.09 14.35 -19.33
C THR A 391 22.09 15.40 -19.81
N ALA A 392 23.37 15.06 -19.85
CA ALA A 392 24.32 15.88 -20.54
C ALA A 392 23.85 16.06 -22.00
N ALA A 393 23.58 17.30 -22.42
CA ALA A 393 23.09 17.63 -23.75
C ALA A 393 24.15 17.30 -24.81
#